data_e902098e97ffe308250fb5ea83698193
#
_entry.id   e902098e97ffe308250fb5ea83698193
#
_cell.length_a   1.000
_cell.length_b   1.000
_cell.length_c   1.000
_cell.angle_alpha   90.00
_cell.angle_beta   90.00
_cell.angle_gamma   90.00
#
_symmetry.space_group_name_H-M   'P 1'
#
loop_
_entity.id
_entity.type
_entity.pdbx_description
1 polymer ?
#
loop_
_entity_poly.entity_id
_entity_poly.type
_entity_poly.pdbx_seq_one_letter_code
_entity_poly.pdbx_strand_id
1 'polypeptide(L)'
;GNIARGGKISGLPRYLEGARYSAQWAGMPYEVYAGRKGENDYTDDINTRSNVINYLSGSSVYNPQQSGLGVPLEMTMALHSDAGCSKTDELIGSLGIYTTDFNNGKLNAGTDRYASRDLADILLTQIQKDIYSSYSLPWTRRSMWNRNYSETRLPATPSTIIELLSHQNFAD
;
A
#
# COMPACT_ATOMS: atom_id res chain seq x y z
N GLY A 1 3.79 -7.63 16.57
CA GLY A 1 4.96 -7.11 15.83
C GLY A 1 5.91 -8.22 15.39
N ASN A 2 6.72 -7.95 14.36
CA ASN A 2 7.70 -8.92 13.88
C ASN A 2 8.90 -9.01 14.83
N ILE A 3 8.99 -10.08 15.63
CA ILE A 3 10.05 -10.27 16.63
C ILE A 3 11.44 -10.28 15.98
N ALA A 4 11.59 -10.82 14.77
CA ALA A 4 12.87 -10.83 14.05
C ALA A 4 13.37 -9.42 13.65
N ARG A 5 12.50 -8.42 13.74
CA ARG A 5 12.78 -7.01 13.46
C ARG A 5 12.70 -6.13 14.73
N GLY A 6 12.82 -6.73 15.91
CA GLY A 6 12.79 -6.00 17.18
C GLY A 6 11.40 -5.68 17.71
N GLY A 7 10.34 -6.21 17.10
CA GLY A 7 8.98 -6.04 17.59
C GLY A 7 8.73 -6.78 18.90
N LYS A 8 7.86 -6.24 19.75
CA LYS A 8 7.42 -6.87 20.98
C LYS A 8 6.18 -7.73 20.74
N ILE A 9 5.95 -8.71 21.61
CA ILE A 9 4.70 -9.49 21.63
C ILE A 9 3.58 -8.56 22.13
N SER A 10 2.55 -8.39 21.31
CA SER A 10 1.39 -7.53 21.63
C SER A 10 0.36 -8.23 22.52
N GLY A 11 0.31 -9.57 22.48
CA GLY A 11 -0.76 -10.37 23.08
C GLY A 11 -2.04 -10.42 22.24
N LEU A 12 -2.09 -9.75 21.10
CA LEU A 12 -3.23 -9.78 20.19
C LEU A 12 -3.22 -11.01 19.28
N PRO A 13 -4.39 -11.47 18.82
CA PRO A 13 -4.47 -12.52 17.79
C PRO A 13 -3.72 -12.10 16.51
N ARG A 14 -3.03 -13.04 15.87
CA ARG A 14 -2.20 -12.75 14.69
C ARG A 14 -2.98 -12.12 13.51
N TYR A 15 -4.24 -12.50 13.35
CA TYR A 15 -5.08 -11.95 12.27
C TYR A 15 -5.39 -10.44 12.42
N LEU A 16 -5.17 -9.87 13.60
CA LEU A 16 -5.27 -8.41 13.83
C LEU A 16 -3.95 -7.67 13.56
N GLU A 17 -2.84 -8.39 13.39
CA GLU A 17 -1.52 -7.79 13.32
C GLU A 17 -0.81 -7.96 11.98
N GLY A 18 -1.21 -8.93 11.17
CA GLY A 18 -0.54 -9.22 9.91
C GLY A 18 -1.51 -9.54 8.78
N ALA A 19 -1.26 -8.99 7.60
CA ALA A 19 -2.07 -9.20 6.40
C ALA A 19 -2.19 -10.68 6.03
N ARG A 20 -1.09 -11.44 6.15
CA ARG A 20 -1.06 -12.88 5.94
C ARG A 20 -2.08 -13.62 6.79
N TYR A 21 -2.09 -13.33 8.08
CA TYR A 21 -2.97 -14.00 9.02
C TYR A 21 -4.42 -13.53 8.92
N SER A 22 -4.63 -12.25 8.57
CA SER A 22 -5.97 -11.72 8.26
C SER A 22 -6.58 -12.42 7.05
N ALA A 23 -5.80 -12.57 5.97
CA ALA A 23 -6.23 -13.26 4.77
C ALA A 23 -6.51 -14.76 5.03
N GLN A 24 -5.66 -15.43 5.80
CA GLN A 24 -5.88 -16.80 6.23
C GLN A 24 -7.17 -16.94 7.05
N TRP A 25 -7.39 -16.08 8.02
CA TRP A 25 -8.59 -16.07 8.85
C TRP A 25 -9.86 -15.77 8.03
N ALA A 26 -9.75 -14.93 7.01
CA ALA A 26 -10.84 -14.64 6.08
C ALA A 26 -11.13 -15.78 5.08
N GLY A 27 -10.40 -16.89 5.13
CA GLY A 27 -10.60 -18.05 4.26
C GLY A 27 -10.07 -17.86 2.83
N MET A 28 -9.12 -16.95 2.61
CA MET A 28 -8.47 -16.80 1.31
C MET A 28 -7.67 -18.07 0.94
N PRO A 29 -7.48 -18.37 -0.36
CA PRO A 29 -6.64 -19.47 -0.81
C PRO A 29 -5.20 -19.39 -0.28
N TYR A 30 -4.58 -20.55 -0.08
CA TYR A 30 -3.22 -20.66 0.48
C TYR A 30 -2.18 -19.83 -0.30
N GLU A 31 -2.24 -19.86 -1.62
CA GLU A 31 -1.36 -19.14 -2.51
C GLU A 31 -1.46 -17.61 -2.38
N VAL A 32 -2.57 -17.08 -1.90
CA VAL A 32 -2.76 -15.65 -1.67
C VAL A 32 -1.97 -15.17 -0.45
N TYR A 33 -1.95 -15.96 0.63
CA TYR A 33 -1.30 -15.54 1.88
C TYR A 33 0.03 -16.26 2.19
N ALA A 34 0.45 -17.19 1.35
CA ALA A 34 1.67 -17.98 1.52
C ALA A 34 2.43 -18.13 0.19
N GLY A 35 2.65 -17.05 -0.52
CA GLY A 35 3.34 -17.05 -1.81
C GLY A 35 4.79 -17.57 -1.77
N ARG A 36 5.41 -17.56 -0.59
CA ARG A 36 6.69 -18.21 -0.29
C ARG A 36 6.52 -19.53 0.47
N LYS A 37 5.37 -20.17 0.37
CA LYS A 37 5.02 -21.45 1.01
C LYS A 37 5.18 -21.46 2.52
N GLY A 38 5.15 -20.32 3.17
CA GLY A 38 5.36 -20.17 4.61
C GLY A 38 6.83 -20.21 5.04
N GLU A 39 7.78 -20.31 4.12
CA GLU A 39 9.22 -20.31 4.42
C GLU A 39 9.73 -18.97 4.95
N ASN A 40 9.06 -17.87 4.59
CA ASN A 40 9.40 -16.52 5.03
C ASN A 40 8.14 -15.75 5.38
N ASP A 41 7.80 -15.75 6.66
CA ASP A 41 6.59 -15.11 7.20
C ASP A 41 6.52 -13.62 6.89
N TYR A 42 7.63 -12.90 7.00
CA TYR A 42 7.70 -11.47 6.73
C TYR A 42 7.43 -11.14 5.25
N THR A 43 8.03 -11.91 4.35
CA THR A 43 7.84 -11.71 2.90
C THR A 43 6.42 -12.10 2.47
N ASP A 44 5.90 -13.20 3.03
CA ASP A 44 4.51 -13.61 2.79
C ASP A 44 3.53 -12.54 3.27
N ASP A 45 3.75 -11.96 4.45
CA ASP A 45 2.90 -10.89 4.98
C ASP A 45 2.87 -9.65 4.08
N ILE A 46 4.03 -9.17 3.66
CA ILE A 46 4.14 -8.00 2.77
C ILE A 46 3.43 -8.25 1.43
N ASN A 47 3.64 -9.41 0.82
CA ASN A 47 3.08 -9.72 -0.50
C ASN A 47 1.57 -10.02 -0.43
N THR A 48 1.08 -10.54 0.68
CA THR A 48 -0.35 -10.83 0.87
C THR A 48 -1.22 -9.61 0.60
N ARG A 49 -0.79 -8.43 0.96
CA ARG A 49 -1.53 -7.18 0.74
C ARG A 49 -1.90 -6.99 -0.73
N SER A 50 -0.94 -7.15 -1.62
CA SER A 50 -1.15 -7.06 -3.07
C SER A 50 -1.83 -8.30 -3.65
N ASN A 51 -1.51 -9.49 -3.14
CA ASN A 51 -2.10 -10.75 -3.60
C ASN A 51 -3.61 -10.80 -3.34
N VAL A 52 -4.08 -10.30 -2.20
CA VAL A 52 -5.52 -10.18 -1.90
C VAL A 52 -6.22 -9.31 -2.93
N ILE A 53 -5.65 -8.15 -3.26
CA ILE A 53 -6.18 -7.25 -4.28
C ILE A 53 -6.30 -7.97 -5.62
N ASN A 54 -5.24 -8.66 -6.03
CA ASN A 54 -5.20 -9.37 -7.31
C ASN A 54 -6.15 -10.57 -7.34
N TYR A 55 -6.32 -11.29 -6.24
CA TYR A 55 -7.30 -12.37 -6.12
C TYR A 55 -8.73 -11.85 -6.17
N LEU A 56 -9.03 -10.75 -5.48
CA LEU A 56 -10.35 -10.12 -5.55
C LEU A 56 -10.67 -9.63 -6.96
N SER A 57 -9.72 -8.94 -7.60
CA SER A 57 -9.92 -8.31 -8.93
C SER A 57 -9.75 -9.26 -10.10
N GLY A 58 -9.12 -10.42 -9.91
CA GLY A 58 -8.85 -11.39 -10.97
C GLY A 58 -10.13 -11.79 -11.70
N SER A 59 -10.07 -11.98 -13.02
CA SER A 59 -11.18 -12.21 -13.94
C SER A 59 -12.11 -11.01 -14.15
N SER A 60 -11.80 -9.84 -13.57
CA SER A 60 -12.52 -8.61 -13.88
C SER A 60 -11.92 -7.89 -15.10
N VAL A 61 -12.64 -6.89 -15.61
CA VAL A 61 -12.16 -6.03 -16.70
C VAL A 61 -10.89 -5.26 -16.37
N TYR A 62 -10.62 -5.03 -15.10
CA TYR A 62 -9.41 -4.34 -14.62
C TYR A 62 -8.23 -5.29 -14.35
N ASN A 63 -8.49 -6.60 -14.22
CA ASN A 63 -7.46 -7.62 -14.07
C ASN A 63 -7.81 -8.89 -14.85
N PRO A 64 -7.91 -8.82 -16.20
CA PRO A 64 -8.37 -9.94 -17.02
C PRO A 64 -7.34 -11.08 -17.16
N GLN A 65 -6.08 -10.83 -16.82
CA GLN A 65 -4.98 -11.79 -17.01
C GLN A 65 -4.79 -12.76 -15.84
N GLN A 66 -5.46 -12.53 -14.72
CA GLN A 66 -5.36 -13.38 -13.52
C GLN A 66 -6.72 -13.95 -13.17
N SER A 67 -6.73 -15.18 -12.66
CA SER A 67 -7.94 -15.79 -12.10
C SER A 67 -8.25 -15.18 -10.73
N GLY A 68 -9.54 -15.04 -10.41
CA GLY A 68 -9.97 -14.53 -9.11
C GLY A 68 -11.47 -14.43 -8.98
N LEU A 69 -11.94 -13.57 -8.11
CA LEU A 69 -13.37 -13.42 -7.77
C LEU A 69 -14.14 -12.46 -8.69
N GLY A 70 -13.49 -11.83 -9.64
CA GLY A 70 -14.13 -10.92 -10.60
C GLY A 70 -14.61 -9.58 -10.01
N VAL A 71 -14.14 -9.21 -8.82
CA VAL A 71 -14.53 -7.91 -8.23
C VAL A 71 -13.90 -6.78 -9.05
N PRO A 72 -14.67 -5.83 -9.59
CA PRO A 72 -14.17 -4.79 -10.48
C PRO A 72 -13.47 -3.67 -9.68
N LEU A 73 -12.32 -3.96 -9.08
CA LEU A 73 -11.50 -2.98 -8.38
C LEU A 73 -10.77 -2.10 -9.39
N GLU A 74 -11.13 -0.83 -9.44
CA GLU A 74 -10.56 0.13 -10.40
C GLU A 74 -9.22 0.69 -9.95
N MET A 75 -9.02 0.87 -8.64
CA MET A 75 -7.81 1.44 -8.05
C MET A 75 -7.62 0.95 -6.62
N THR A 76 -6.40 1.07 -6.11
CA THR A 76 -6.06 0.68 -4.75
C THR A 76 -5.14 1.70 -4.08
N MET A 77 -5.26 1.79 -2.76
CA MET A 77 -4.41 2.62 -1.93
C MET A 77 -3.95 1.84 -0.71
N ALA A 78 -2.66 1.87 -0.42
CA ALA A 78 -2.11 1.42 0.85
C ALA A 78 -1.87 2.64 1.74
N LEU A 79 -2.45 2.64 2.94
CA LEU A 79 -2.26 3.71 3.90
C LEU A 79 -1.18 3.30 4.91
N HIS A 80 -0.13 4.11 4.98
CA HIS A 80 1.03 3.90 5.84
C HIS A 80 1.30 5.13 6.72
N SER A 81 2.23 4.97 7.66
CA SER A 81 2.93 6.06 8.32
C SER A 81 4.43 5.88 8.12
N ASP A 82 5.11 6.95 7.72
CA ASP A 82 6.55 6.97 7.47
C ASP A 82 7.36 6.91 8.78
N ALA A 83 8.61 6.50 8.67
CA ALA A 83 9.60 6.55 9.75
C ALA A 83 10.57 7.74 9.60
N GLY A 84 10.27 8.70 8.73
CA GLY A 84 11.05 9.92 8.58
C GLY A 84 10.98 10.80 9.82
N CYS A 85 12.05 11.52 10.14
CA CYS A 85 12.03 12.52 11.20
C CYS A 85 12.84 13.76 10.80
N SER A 86 12.43 14.92 11.31
CA SER A 86 13.18 16.16 11.23
C SER A 86 14.04 16.32 12.48
N LYS A 87 15.26 16.85 12.33
CA LYS A 87 16.10 17.20 13.49
C LYS A 87 15.58 18.41 14.28
N THR A 88 14.75 19.21 13.65
CA THR A 88 14.15 20.43 14.20
C THR A 88 12.69 20.23 14.57
N ASP A 89 12.18 19.01 14.46
CA ASP A 89 10.77 18.66 14.67
C ASP A 89 9.80 19.49 13.80
N GLU A 90 10.26 19.85 12.58
CA GLU A 90 9.42 20.48 11.59
C GLU A 90 8.47 19.46 10.95
N LEU A 91 7.31 19.92 10.54
CA LEU A 91 6.30 19.11 9.85
C LEU A 91 6.89 18.45 8.59
N ILE A 92 6.87 17.12 8.52
CA ILE A 92 7.33 16.35 7.35
C ILE A 92 6.19 16.20 6.34
N GLY A 93 4.98 15.89 6.81
CA GLY A 93 3.77 15.78 5.99
C GLY A 93 3.66 14.50 5.18
N SER A 94 2.75 14.51 4.19
CA SER A 94 2.37 13.31 3.44
C SER A 94 3.21 13.07 2.19
N LEU A 95 3.52 11.78 1.92
CA LEU A 95 4.25 11.31 0.75
C LEU A 95 3.41 10.31 -0.04
N GLY A 96 3.34 10.46 -1.35
CA GLY A 96 2.78 9.47 -2.28
C GLY A 96 3.88 8.68 -2.98
N ILE A 97 3.72 7.35 -3.03
CA ILE A 97 4.67 6.45 -3.68
C ILE A 97 3.94 5.65 -4.76
N TYR A 98 4.53 5.56 -5.93
CA TYR A 98 3.99 4.84 -7.08
C TYR A 98 5.11 4.12 -7.85
N THR A 99 4.75 3.27 -8.82
CA THR A 99 5.71 2.59 -9.71
C THR A 99 5.26 2.69 -11.16
N THR A 100 6.11 3.23 -12.04
CA THR A 100 5.83 3.35 -13.48
C THR A 100 6.66 2.41 -14.36
N ASP A 101 7.79 1.90 -13.87
CA ASP A 101 8.79 1.15 -14.65
C ASP A 101 8.67 -0.38 -14.58
N PHE A 102 7.61 -0.89 -13.92
CA PHE A 102 7.33 -2.32 -13.83
C PHE A 102 6.42 -2.80 -14.97
N ASN A 103 6.63 -4.02 -15.47
CA ASN A 103 5.83 -4.65 -16.52
C ASN A 103 5.69 -3.75 -17.78
N ASN A 104 6.82 -3.27 -18.29
CA ASN A 104 6.88 -2.36 -19.45
C ASN A 104 5.98 -1.13 -19.33
N GLY A 105 5.79 -0.63 -18.12
CA GLY A 105 4.94 0.53 -17.84
C GLY A 105 3.44 0.28 -17.93
N LYS A 106 2.99 -0.98 -17.96
CA LYS A 106 1.57 -1.32 -18.10
C LYS A 106 1.01 -2.07 -16.90
N LEU A 107 -0.26 -1.87 -16.65
CA LEU A 107 -1.11 -2.65 -15.76
C LEU A 107 -1.74 -3.84 -16.53
N ASN A 108 -2.35 -4.78 -15.82
CA ASN A 108 -2.87 -6.02 -16.45
C ASN A 108 -3.98 -5.79 -17.50
N ALA A 109 -4.75 -4.73 -17.36
CA ALA A 109 -5.74 -4.32 -18.37
C ALA A 109 -5.13 -3.53 -19.56
N GLY A 110 -3.80 -3.37 -19.61
CA GLY A 110 -3.10 -2.58 -20.62
C GLY A 110 -3.01 -1.07 -20.34
N THR A 111 -3.64 -0.60 -19.28
CA THR A 111 -3.57 0.80 -18.83
C THR A 111 -2.14 1.18 -18.48
N ASP A 112 -1.76 2.42 -18.79
CA ASP A 112 -0.45 2.96 -18.45
C ASP A 112 -0.29 3.11 -16.91
N ARG A 113 0.88 2.74 -16.37
CA ARG A 113 1.18 2.89 -14.95
C ARG A 113 1.28 4.34 -14.48
N TYR A 114 1.32 5.30 -15.40
CA TYR A 114 1.15 6.72 -15.02
C TYR A 114 -0.19 7.00 -14.33
N ALA A 115 -1.22 6.18 -14.53
CA ALA A 115 -2.46 6.24 -13.75
C ALA A 115 -2.21 6.11 -12.24
N SER A 116 -1.22 5.32 -11.82
CA SER A 116 -0.82 5.20 -10.40
C SER A 116 -0.17 6.49 -9.88
N ARG A 117 0.61 7.18 -10.72
CA ARG A 117 1.19 8.50 -10.39
C ARG A 117 0.09 9.55 -10.23
N ASP A 118 -0.85 9.57 -11.16
CA ASP A 118 -1.94 10.55 -11.14
C ASP A 118 -2.87 10.31 -9.94
N LEU A 119 -3.11 9.04 -9.58
CA LEU A 119 -3.82 8.69 -8.34
C LEU A 119 -3.11 9.24 -7.10
N ALA A 120 -1.79 9.04 -7.00
CA ALA A 120 -0.99 9.56 -5.88
C ALA A 120 -1.05 11.09 -5.80
N ASP A 121 -0.94 11.77 -6.94
CA ASP A 121 -0.97 13.24 -7.04
C ASP A 121 -2.31 13.82 -6.58
N ILE A 122 -3.40 13.24 -7.05
CA ILE A 122 -4.77 13.66 -6.69
C ILE A 122 -5.00 13.45 -5.18
N LEU A 123 -4.64 12.29 -4.64
CA LEU A 123 -4.83 11.97 -3.23
C LEU A 123 -4.02 12.92 -2.33
N LEU A 124 -2.74 13.13 -2.61
CA LEU A 124 -1.90 14.05 -1.83
C LEU A 124 -2.43 15.49 -1.86
N THR A 125 -2.87 15.93 -3.03
CA THR A 125 -3.43 17.28 -3.19
C THR A 125 -4.71 17.42 -2.39
N GLN A 126 -5.56 16.40 -2.39
CA GLN A 126 -6.82 16.43 -1.65
C GLN A 126 -6.57 16.36 -0.14
N ILE A 127 -5.68 15.48 0.33
CA ILE A 127 -5.27 15.38 1.74
C ILE A 127 -4.80 16.75 2.27
N GLN A 128 -3.91 17.41 1.53
CA GLN A 128 -3.41 18.74 1.92
C GLN A 128 -4.54 19.76 2.07
N LYS A 129 -5.47 19.79 1.10
CA LYS A 129 -6.63 20.69 1.14
C LYS A 129 -7.57 20.40 2.29
N ASP A 130 -7.86 19.14 2.54
CA ASP A 130 -8.79 18.72 3.59
C ASP A 130 -8.24 19.00 4.99
N ILE A 131 -6.95 18.75 5.22
CA ILE A 131 -6.29 19.09 6.48
C ILE A 131 -6.29 20.61 6.70
N TYR A 132 -5.95 21.37 5.67
CA TYR A 132 -6.00 22.85 5.77
C TYR A 132 -7.42 23.36 6.05
N SER A 133 -8.41 22.85 5.34
CA SER A 133 -9.81 23.23 5.51
C SER A 133 -10.36 22.88 6.89
N SER A 134 -9.99 21.71 7.42
CA SER A 134 -10.55 21.21 8.70
C SER A 134 -9.83 21.76 9.93
N TYR A 135 -8.53 22.01 9.82
CA TYR A 135 -7.69 22.33 10.99
C TYR A 135 -6.90 23.64 10.86
N SER A 136 -6.99 24.32 9.71
CA SER A 136 -6.15 25.50 9.37
C SER A 136 -4.65 25.23 9.49
N LEU A 137 -4.22 23.99 9.30
CA LEU A 137 -2.82 23.57 9.35
C LEU A 137 -2.22 23.64 7.94
N PRO A 138 -1.06 24.28 7.77
CA PRO A 138 -0.32 24.32 6.51
C PRO A 138 0.39 22.99 6.27
N TRP A 139 -0.40 21.94 5.96
CA TRP A 139 0.11 20.58 5.80
C TRP A 139 1.07 20.46 4.62
N THR A 140 2.20 19.79 4.84
CA THR A 140 3.23 19.61 3.81
C THR A 140 2.87 18.47 2.88
N ARG A 141 2.76 18.79 1.58
CA ARG A 141 2.70 17.82 0.51
C ARG A 141 4.11 17.58 -0.02
N ARG A 142 4.68 16.41 0.27
CA ARG A 142 6.03 16.04 -0.16
C ARG A 142 6.09 15.75 -1.66
N SER A 143 7.30 15.81 -2.23
CA SER A 143 7.55 15.32 -3.59
C SER A 143 7.31 13.82 -3.67
N MET A 144 6.55 13.39 -4.67
CA MET A 144 6.21 11.97 -4.86
C MET A 144 7.43 11.13 -5.24
N TRP A 145 7.40 9.86 -4.85
CA TRP A 145 8.46 8.90 -5.16
C TRP A 145 8.01 7.86 -6.17
N ASN A 146 8.75 7.75 -7.27
CA ASN A 146 8.67 6.58 -8.15
C ASN A 146 9.58 5.49 -7.57
N ARG A 147 8.99 4.49 -6.86
CA ARG A 147 9.72 3.43 -6.18
C ARG A 147 9.01 2.09 -6.31
N ASN A 148 9.81 1.06 -6.56
CA ASN A 148 9.34 -0.29 -6.83
C ASN A 148 9.08 -1.08 -5.53
N TYR A 149 8.03 -0.73 -4.78
CA TYR A 149 7.54 -1.50 -3.64
C TYR A 149 6.50 -2.55 -4.08
N SER A 150 6.30 -3.59 -3.28
CA SER A 150 5.31 -4.64 -3.59
C SER A 150 3.90 -4.07 -3.76
N GLU A 151 3.49 -3.16 -2.90
CA GLU A 151 2.15 -2.53 -2.90
C GLU A 151 1.93 -1.52 -4.04
N THR A 152 2.99 -1.10 -4.74
CA THR A 152 2.87 -0.21 -5.90
C THR A 152 3.11 -0.91 -7.24
N ARG A 153 3.80 -2.06 -7.26
CA ARG A 153 4.09 -2.79 -8.51
C ARG A 153 3.22 -4.02 -8.75
N LEU A 154 2.86 -4.77 -7.67
CA LEU A 154 2.16 -6.05 -7.80
C LEU A 154 0.66 -5.91 -8.06
N PRO A 155 -0.08 -4.92 -7.52
CA PRO A 155 -1.47 -4.75 -7.88
C PRO A 155 -1.64 -4.57 -9.39
N ALA A 156 -2.62 -5.27 -9.93
CA ALA A 156 -2.93 -5.27 -11.37
C ALA A 156 -3.65 -3.98 -11.82
N THR A 157 -4.10 -3.17 -10.87
CA THR A 157 -4.83 -1.91 -11.08
C THR A 157 -3.98 -0.71 -10.63
N PRO A 158 -4.32 0.53 -10.99
CA PRO A 158 -3.66 1.72 -10.47
C PRO A 158 -3.54 1.67 -8.95
N SER A 159 -2.32 1.84 -8.44
CA SER A 159 -2.02 1.64 -7.02
C SER A 159 -1.00 2.63 -6.51
N THR A 160 -1.18 3.09 -5.27
CA THR A 160 -0.25 3.98 -4.58
C THR A 160 -0.14 3.64 -3.11
N ILE A 161 1.00 3.95 -2.51
CA ILE A 161 1.16 4.06 -1.07
C ILE A 161 1.04 5.53 -0.70
N ILE A 162 0.26 5.83 0.30
CA ILE A 162 0.21 7.14 0.96
C ILE A 162 0.82 6.99 2.35
N GLU A 163 1.99 7.56 2.54
CA GLU A 163 2.55 7.80 3.86
C GLU A 163 1.90 9.06 4.40
N LEU A 164 0.85 8.92 5.22
CA LEU A 164 0.01 10.03 5.62
C LEU A 164 0.76 11.06 6.47
N LEU A 165 1.57 10.55 7.41
CA LEU A 165 2.37 11.32 8.36
C LEU A 165 3.58 10.50 8.77
N SER A 166 4.49 11.06 9.57
CA SER A 166 5.59 10.32 10.18
C SER A 166 5.32 10.01 11.65
N HIS A 167 5.29 8.71 11.98
CA HIS A 167 5.12 8.25 13.37
C HIS A 167 6.37 8.47 14.26
N GLN A 168 7.48 8.96 13.70
CA GLN A 168 8.71 9.30 14.43
C GLN A 168 8.94 10.80 14.56
N ASN A 169 8.02 11.62 14.03
CA ASN A 169 8.13 13.07 14.05
C ASN A 169 6.96 13.65 14.84
N PHE A 170 7.26 14.36 15.92
CA PHE A 170 6.23 14.83 16.85
C PHE A 170 5.32 15.90 16.23
N ALA A 171 5.82 16.68 15.26
CA ALA A 171 5.05 17.72 14.59
C ALA A 171 4.00 17.18 13.62
N ASP A 172 4.14 15.93 13.15
CA ASP A 172 3.17 15.28 12.28
C ASP A 172 2.03 14.65 13.08
#